data_50c782ec4ae0d4ebb8cb9865d0e904a6
#
_entry.id   50c782ec4ae0d4ebb8cb9865d0e904a6
#
_cell.length_a   1.000
_cell.length_b   1.000
_cell.length_c   1.000
_cell.angle_alpha   90.00
_cell.angle_beta   90.00
_cell.angle_gamma   90.00
#
_symmetry.space_group_name_H-M   'P 1'
#
loop_
_entity.id
_entity.type
_entity.pdbx_description
1 polymer ?
#
loop_
_entity_poly.entity_id
_entity_poly.type
_entity_poly.pdbx_seq_one_letter_code
_entity_poly.pdbx_strand_id
1 'polypeptide(L)'
;MKISGKLKISGRIAVVALMVLLSACAQKKKAYVERPVDQLYNEAMNSLQAKDYGDATDKFDEVERQHPYSVWATKAQLMSAYAYYQASRYDDAIIGLDRYIQLHPSNSDIPYAYYLKGLAYYEQISDVARDQLMTELALKTFQELITRFPNSQYAKDAKIKIDLTYDHLAGKEMEIGRYYLKQRQYLAAINRFKTVIDNYQTTTHVPEALHRLTEAYLALGVFDEARKTASVLGYNFPDSEWYVDSYKMLGGKEFKRKSKKEPWYKVW
;
A
#
# COMPACT_ATOMS: atom_id res chain seq x y z
N MET A 1 47.63 59.71 6.24
CA MET A 1 48.10 58.32 6.36
C MET A 1 47.74 57.75 7.69
N LYS A 2 46.50 57.20 7.85
CA LYS A 2 46.03 56.48 9.05
C LYS A 2 44.80 55.65 8.69
N ILE A 3 45.02 54.50 8.05
CA ILE A 3 43.95 53.49 7.86
C ILE A 3 44.60 52.10 8.04
N SER A 4 45.01 51.76 9.24
CA SER A 4 45.58 50.41 9.50
C SER A 4 45.18 49.82 10.84
N GLY A 5 44.38 50.48 11.65
CA GLY A 5 44.03 49.98 12.99
C GLY A 5 42.65 49.27 13.10
N LYS A 6 41.72 49.52 12.22
CA LYS A 6 40.33 49.04 12.37
C LYS A 6 40.07 47.60 11.86
N LEU A 7 40.92 47.08 10.96
CA LEU A 7 40.71 45.77 10.34
C LEU A 7 41.08 44.59 11.26
N LYS A 8 42.02 44.81 12.20
CA LYS A 8 42.48 43.72 13.10
C LYS A 8 41.51 43.44 14.26
N ILE A 9 40.67 44.42 14.68
CA ILE A 9 39.71 44.25 15.75
C ILE A 9 38.47 43.47 15.23
N SER A 10 38.04 43.72 14.01
CA SER A 10 36.88 43.03 13.42
C SER A 10 37.15 41.52 13.20
N GLY A 11 38.37 41.12 12.80
CA GLY A 11 38.75 39.74 12.65
C GLY A 11 38.74 38.93 13.95
N ARG A 12 39.22 39.54 15.03
CA ARG A 12 39.19 38.89 16.38
C ARG A 12 37.78 38.72 16.90
N ILE A 13 36.89 39.67 16.68
CA ILE A 13 35.48 39.61 17.09
C ILE A 13 34.77 38.55 16.25
N ALA A 14 35.03 38.42 14.95
CA ALA A 14 34.47 37.39 14.09
C ALA A 14 34.91 35.98 14.49
N VAL A 15 36.17 35.78 14.89
CA VAL A 15 36.67 34.48 15.36
C VAL A 15 36.05 34.11 16.72
N VAL A 16 35.88 35.05 17.63
CA VAL A 16 35.22 34.81 18.92
C VAL A 16 33.74 34.50 18.71
N ALA A 17 33.04 35.22 17.84
CA ALA A 17 31.66 34.96 17.49
C ALA A 17 31.47 33.55 16.82
N LEU A 18 32.40 33.13 15.98
CA LEU A 18 32.38 31.78 15.35
C LEU A 18 32.63 30.69 16.39
N MET A 19 33.51 30.89 17.37
CA MET A 19 33.73 29.93 18.46
C MET A 19 32.52 29.81 19.39
N VAL A 20 31.79 30.89 19.64
CA VAL A 20 30.55 30.87 20.44
C VAL A 20 29.43 30.15 19.70
N LEU A 21 29.34 30.28 18.36
CA LEU A 21 28.36 29.56 17.54
C LEU A 21 28.66 28.03 17.48
N LEU A 22 29.91 27.63 17.51
CA LEU A 22 30.31 26.22 17.52
C LEU A 22 30.04 25.55 18.89
N SER A 23 30.03 26.28 19.98
CA SER A 23 29.70 25.74 21.32
C SER A 23 28.19 25.58 21.58
N ALA A 24 27.31 26.20 20.77
CA ALA A 24 25.86 26.12 20.91
C ALA A 24 25.28 24.74 20.46
N CYS A 25 26.04 23.91 19.72
CA CYS A 25 25.60 22.61 19.28
C CYS A 25 25.94 21.45 20.25
N ALA A 26 26.47 21.76 21.45
CA ALA A 26 26.68 20.72 22.47
C ALA A 26 25.33 20.35 23.11
N GLN A 27 24.59 19.48 22.46
CA GLN A 27 23.38 18.89 23.03
C GLN A 27 23.77 18.18 24.33
N LYS A 28 23.31 18.67 25.48
CA LYS A 28 23.52 18.02 26.76
C LYS A 28 22.95 16.62 26.68
N LYS A 29 23.80 15.60 26.59
CA LYS A 29 23.37 14.20 26.74
C LYS A 29 22.65 14.11 28.07
N LYS A 30 21.35 13.81 28.08
CA LYS A 30 20.60 13.49 29.29
C LYS A 30 21.36 12.39 30.03
N ALA A 31 21.63 12.59 31.31
CA ALA A 31 22.27 11.55 32.12
C ALA A 31 21.42 10.29 32.05
N TYR A 32 22.05 9.15 31.80
CA TYR A 32 21.36 7.86 31.81
C TYR A 32 20.87 7.59 33.23
N VAL A 33 19.56 7.44 33.38
CA VAL A 33 18.89 7.02 34.59
C VAL A 33 18.10 5.80 34.28
N GLU A 34 18.49 4.66 34.82
CA GLU A 34 17.74 3.42 34.70
C GLU A 34 16.40 3.56 35.41
N ARG A 35 15.31 3.22 34.73
CA ARG A 35 13.96 3.31 35.26
C ARG A 35 13.28 1.93 35.16
N PRO A 36 12.33 1.61 36.04
CA PRO A 36 11.55 0.37 35.95
C PRO A 36 10.89 0.23 34.58
N VAL A 37 10.95 -0.97 34.02
CA VAL A 37 10.48 -1.25 32.66
C VAL A 37 8.98 -1.05 32.48
N ASP A 38 8.21 -1.38 33.50
CA ASP A 38 6.74 -1.17 33.53
C ASP A 38 6.37 0.32 33.52
N GLN A 39 7.14 1.14 34.22
CA GLN A 39 6.95 2.61 34.19
C GLN A 39 7.23 3.17 32.79
N LEU A 40 8.37 2.78 32.19
CA LEU A 40 8.75 3.23 30.84
C LEU A 40 7.70 2.84 29.82
N TYR A 41 7.25 1.60 29.85
CA TYR A 41 6.25 1.09 28.92
C TYR A 41 4.89 1.79 29.10
N ASN A 42 4.45 2.01 30.34
CA ASN A 42 3.20 2.71 30.61
C ASN A 42 3.25 4.18 30.17
N GLU A 43 4.38 4.87 30.35
CA GLU A 43 4.57 6.23 29.85
C GLU A 43 4.48 6.29 28.31
N ALA A 44 5.08 5.31 27.61
CA ALA A 44 4.97 5.19 26.16
C ALA A 44 3.52 4.95 25.70
N MET A 45 2.79 4.06 26.40
CA MET A 45 1.38 3.79 26.12
C MET A 45 0.50 5.03 26.37
N ASN A 46 0.78 5.80 27.40
CA ASN A 46 0.04 7.05 27.67
C ASN A 46 0.24 8.07 26.53
N SER A 47 1.46 8.22 26.02
CA SER A 47 1.74 9.08 24.85
C SER A 47 1.03 8.59 23.60
N LEU A 48 1.01 7.28 23.39
CA LEU A 48 0.27 6.66 22.28
C LEU A 48 -1.24 6.94 22.36
N GLN A 49 -1.83 6.79 23.55
CA GLN A 49 -3.25 7.08 23.78
C GLN A 49 -3.58 8.57 23.63
N ALA A 50 -2.65 9.44 24.00
CA ALA A 50 -2.73 10.88 23.76
C ALA A 50 -2.52 11.27 22.28
N LYS A 51 -2.23 10.29 21.41
CA LYS A 51 -1.89 10.47 19.99
C LYS A 51 -0.61 11.28 19.76
N ASP A 52 0.23 11.39 20.76
CA ASP A 52 1.59 11.92 20.62
C ASP A 52 2.51 10.78 20.15
N TYR A 53 2.39 10.47 18.86
CA TYR A 53 3.07 9.31 18.28
C TYR A 53 4.60 9.47 18.27
N GLY A 54 5.10 10.70 18.13
CA GLY A 54 6.53 10.97 18.18
C GLY A 54 7.11 10.68 19.57
N ASP A 55 6.50 11.21 20.62
CA ASP A 55 6.91 10.95 22.00
C ASP A 55 6.70 9.47 22.38
N ALA A 56 5.65 8.83 21.84
CA ALA A 56 5.40 7.40 22.04
C ALA A 56 6.53 6.54 21.47
N THR A 57 6.97 6.80 20.23
CA THR A 57 8.07 6.06 19.61
C THR A 57 9.38 6.21 20.38
N ASP A 58 9.74 7.44 20.76
CA ASP A 58 10.95 7.71 21.55
C ASP A 58 10.96 6.95 22.89
N LYS A 59 9.79 6.87 23.55
CA LYS A 59 9.64 6.15 24.81
C LYS A 59 9.64 4.65 24.65
N PHE A 60 9.02 4.09 23.58
CA PHE A 60 9.11 2.66 23.30
C PHE A 60 10.55 2.25 22.98
N ASP A 61 11.27 3.05 22.21
CA ASP A 61 12.69 2.80 21.92
C ASP A 61 13.55 2.87 23.20
N GLU A 62 13.16 3.72 24.16
CA GLU A 62 13.81 3.78 25.46
C GLU A 62 13.58 2.51 26.28
N VAL A 63 12.39 1.87 26.19
CA VAL A 63 12.14 0.56 26.82
C VAL A 63 13.12 -0.51 26.27
N GLU A 64 13.28 -0.57 24.96
CA GLU A 64 14.20 -1.49 24.32
C GLU A 64 15.65 -1.19 24.73
N ARG A 65 16.02 0.06 24.76
CA ARG A 65 17.38 0.50 25.09
C ARG A 65 17.78 0.17 26.53
N GLN A 66 16.86 0.36 27.51
CA GLN A 66 17.16 0.11 28.93
C GLN A 66 17.01 -1.36 29.31
N HIS A 67 16.05 -2.08 28.70
CA HIS A 67 15.69 -3.44 29.08
C HIS A 67 15.58 -4.40 27.87
N PRO A 68 16.63 -4.55 27.05
CA PRO A 68 16.57 -5.24 25.74
C PRO A 68 16.12 -6.70 25.80
N TYR A 69 16.32 -7.37 26.93
CA TYR A 69 15.97 -8.78 27.11
C TYR A 69 14.64 -8.99 27.83
N SER A 70 13.89 -7.94 28.09
CA SER A 70 12.61 -8.06 28.75
C SER A 70 11.48 -8.39 27.76
N VAL A 71 10.43 -9.05 28.27
CA VAL A 71 9.20 -9.27 27.49
C VAL A 71 8.56 -7.94 27.06
N TRP A 72 8.79 -6.88 27.84
CA TRP A 72 8.31 -5.53 27.54
C TRP A 72 9.03 -4.90 26.34
N ALA A 73 10.34 -5.20 26.15
CA ALA A 73 11.07 -4.73 24.98
C ALA A 73 10.49 -5.31 23.68
N THR A 74 10.16 -6.60 23.67
CA THR A 74 9.52 -7.23 22.52
C THR A 74 8.17 -6.57 22.21
N LYS A 75 7.36 -6.28 23.23
CA LYS A 75 6.09 -5.55 23.04
C LYS A 75 6.32 -4.12 22.60
N ALA A 76 7.31 -3.44 23.16
CA ALA A 76 7.64 -2.07 22.83
C ALA A 76 8.07 -1.91 21.36
N GLN A 77 8.86 -2.85 20.82
CA GLN A 77 9.24 -2.86 19.40
C GLN A 77 8.00 -2.88 18.48
N LEU A 78 7.04 -3.76 18.78
CA LEU A 78 5.80 -3.84 17.98
C LEU A 78 4.95 -2.57 18.12
N MET A 79 4.87 -2.03 19.35
CA MET A 79 4.08 -0.82 19.62
C MET A 79 4.74 0.46 19.08
N SER A 80 6.08 0.51 19.02
CA SER A 80 6.81 1.58 18.31
C SER A 80 6.48 1.58 16.81
N ALA A 81 6.52 0.40 16.17
CA ALA A 81 6.13 0.26 14.77
C ALA A 81 4.65 0.65 14.54
N TYR A 82 3.76 0.30 15.46
CA TYR A 82 2.37 0.73 15.41
C TYR A 82 2.23 2.25 15.56
N ALA A 83 3.00 2.88 16.44
CA ALA A 83 2.99 4.33 16.61
C ALA A 83 3.50 5.05 15.34
N TYR A 84 4.54 4.52 14.68
CA TYR A 84 4.98 5.01 13.37
C TYR A 84 3.88 4.92 12.32
N TYR A 85 3.16 3.78 12.24
CA TYR A 85 2.04 3.61 11.33
C TYR A 85 0.94 4.66 11.60
N GLN A 86 0.56 4.87 12.85
CA GLN A 86 -0.44 5.86 13.24
C GLN A 86 -0.01 7.31 12.93
N ALA A 87 1.29 7.56 12.94
CA ALA A 87 1.87 8.84 12.54
C ALA A 87 1.98 9.00 11.01
N SER A 88 1.47 8.05 10.22
CA SER A 88 1.65 7.97 8.75
C SER A 88 3.13 7.91 8.31
N ARG A 89 4.03 7.50 9.22
CA ARG A 89 5.45 7.24 8.94
C ARG A 89 5.61 5.78 8.53
N TYR A 90 5.04 5.44 7.37
CA TYR A 90 4.91 4.05 6.93
C TYR A 90 6.24 3.35 6.71
N ASP A 91 7.25 4.05 6.18
CA ASP A 91 8.57 3.47 5.95
C ASP A 91 9.27 3.09 7.27
N ASP A 92 9.18 3.94 8.28
CA ASP A 92 9.72 3.63 9.61
C ASP A 92 8.97 2.46 10.26
N ALA A 93 7.65 2.42 10.10
CA ALA A 93 6.83 1.29 10.56
C ALA A 93 7.26 -0.02 9.89
N ILE A 94 7.48 -0.03 8.58
CA ILE A 94 7.90 -1.21 7.81
C ILE A 94 9.27 -1.70 8.29
N ILE A 95 10.23 -0.79 8.47
CA ILE A 95 11.57 -1.13 8.99
C ILE A 95 11.46 -1.76 10.40
N GLY A 96 10.67 -1.18 11.29
CA GLY A 96 10.44 -1.69 12.64
C GLY A 96 9.78 -3.07 12.63
N LEU A 97 8.78 -3.27 11.75
CA LEU A 97 8.07 -4.54 11.61
C LEU A 97 8.95 -5.65 11.00
N ASP A 98 9.78 -5.32 10.02
CA ASP A 98 10.73 -6.27 9.46
C ASP A 98 11.74 -6.74 10.52
N ARG A 99 12.27 -5.81 11.29
CA ARG A 99 13.15 -6.13 12.42
C ARG A 99 12.44 -7.02 13.45
N TYR A 100 11.20 -6.69 13.82
CA TYR A 100 10.41 -7.47 14.77
C TYR A 100 10.17 -8.91 14.27
N ILE A 101 9.76 -9.08 13.02
CA ILE A 101 9.51 -10.39 12.41
C ILE A 101 10.78 -11.25 12.37
N GLN A 102 11.93 -10.62 12.08
CA GLN A 102 13.22 -11.33 12.04
C GLN A 102 13.71 -11.74 13.42
N LEU A 103 13.56 -10.89 14.43
CA LEU A 103 14.05 -11.15 15.79
C LEU A 103 13.13 -12.07 16.60
N HIS A 104 11.84 -12.08 16.31
CA HIS A 104 10.83 -12.79 17.11
C HIS A 104 9.94 -13.73 16.28
N PRO A 105 10.49 -14.62 15.42
CA PRO A 105 9.71 -15.37 14.42
C PRO A 105 8.66 -16.33 15.03
N SER A 106 8.80 -16.68 16.29
CA SER A 106 7.87 -17.56 17.02
C SER A 106 6.92 -16.83 17.96
N ASN A 107 6.90 -15.49 17.94
CA ASN A 107 6.01 -14.73 18.79
C ASN A 107 4.56 -14.84 18.31
N SER A 108 3.61 -14.86 19.26
CA SER A 108 2.16 -14.91 18.97
C SER A 108 1.65 -13.72 18.15
N ASP A 109 2.34 -12.59 18.21
CA ASP A 109 1.93 -11.34 17.55
C ASP A 109 2.50 -11.21 16.13
N ILE A 110 3.23 -12.22 15.64
CA ILE A 110 3.77 -12.23 14.26
C ILE A 110 2.67 -12.06 13.19
N PRO A 111 1.50 -12.72 13.28
CA PRO A 111 0.42 -12.47 12.32
C PRO A 111 -0.03 -11.01 12.28
N TYR A 112 -0.06 -10.34 13.43
CA TYR A 112 -0.36 -8.90 13.50
C TYR A 112 0.74 -8.06 12.87
N ALA A 113 2.01 -8.40 13.11
CA ALA A 113 3.15 -7.67 12.51
C ALA A 113 3.13 -7.75 10.97
N TYR A 114 2.85 -8.93 10.39
CA TYR A 114 2.65 -9.07 8.93
C TYR A 114 1.45 -8.26 8.43
N TYR A 115 0.35 -8.30 9.15
CA TYR A 115 -0.84 -7.55 8.79
C TYR A 115 -0.59 -6.04 8.78
N LEU A 116 0.01 -5.51 9.84
CA LEU A 116 0.34 -4.09 9.96
C LEU A 116 1.34 -3.64 8.89
N LYS A 117 2.34 -4.50 8.57
CA LYS A 117 3.27 -4.25 7.47
C LYS A 117 2.55 -4.20 6.12
N GLY A 118 1.63 -5.12 5.87
CA GLY A 118 0.77 -5.10 4.69
C GLY A 118 -0.07 -3.84 4.59
N LEU A 119 -0.65 -3.38 5.71
CA LEU A 119 -1.37 -2.12 5.79
C LEU A 119 -0.47 -0.92 5.51
N ALA A 120 0.75 -0.90 6.06
CA ALA A 120 1.69 0.20 5.83
C ALA A 120 2.08 0.36 4.34
N TYR A 121 2.20 -0.74 3.60
CA TYR A 121 2.33 -0.68 2.14
C TYR A 121 1.02 -0.26 1.46
N TYR A 122 -0.12 -0.77 1.94
CA TYR A 122 -1.44 -0.51 1.36
C TYR A 122 -1.82 0.97 1.42
N GLU A 123 -1.55 1.64 2.53
CA GLU A 123 -1.81 3.08 2.69
C GLU A 123 -0.94 3.96 1.77
N GLN A 124 0.15 3.41 1.22
CA GLN A 124 1.03 4.10 0.27
C GLN A 124 0.65 3.85 -1.19
N ILE A 125 -0.41 3.07 -1.47
CA ILE A 125 -0.88 2.83 -2.83
C ILE A 125 -1.32 4.16 -3.45
N SER A 126 -0.72 4.47 -4.58
CA SER A 126 -1.01 5.68 -5.34
C SER A 126 -2.00 5.39 -6.48
N ASP A 127 -2.32 6.43 -7.27
CA ASP A 127 -3.17 6.32 -8.45
C ASP A 127 -2.68 5.22 -9.42
N VAL A 128 -3.63 4.54 -10.09
CA VAL A 128 -3.35 3.47 -11.07
C VAL A 128 -2.43 3.90 -12.21
N ALA A 129 -2.38 5.20 -12.54
CA ALA A 129 -1.47 5.74 -13.56
C ALA A 129 0.00 5.75 -13.10
N ARG A 130 0.25 5.68 -11.80
CA ARG A 130 1.59 5.76 -11.21
C ARG A 130 2.26 4.38 -11.08
N ASP A 131 3.43 4.37 -10.43
CA ASP A 131 4.15 3.16 -10.07
C ASP A 131 3.35 2.30 -9.08
N GLN A 132 3.37 0.96 -9.28
CA GLN A 132 2.59 0.01 -8.51
C GLN A 132 3.42 -0.80 -7.51
N LEU A 133 4.66 -0.37 -7.23
CA LEU A 133 5.55 -1.09 -6.31
C LEU A 133 4.89 -1.30 -4.93
N MET A 134 4.24 -0.27 -4.37
CA MET A 134 3.58 -0.38 -3.07
C MET A 134 2.39 -1.34 -3.11
N THR A 135 1.64 -1.36 -4.21
CA THR A 135 0.54 -2.32 -4.43
C THR A 135 1.05 -3.76 -4.47
N GLU A 136 2.15 -4.02 -5.18
CA GLU A 136 2.77 -5.35 -5.26
C GLU A 136 3.35 -5.80 -3.91
N LEU A 137 3.99 -4.89 -3.16
CA LEU A 137 4.53 -5.18 -1.83
C LEU A 137 3.41 -5.45 -0.82
N ALA A 138 2.31 -4.71 -0.86
CA ALA A 138 1.13 -4.96 -0.04
C ALA A 138 0.55 -6.34 -0.36
N LEU A 139 0.31 -6.65 -1.64
CA LEU A 139 -0.18 -7.93 -2.10
C LEU A 139 0.68 -9.09 -1.61
N LYS A 140 1.99 -9.03 -1.84
CA LYS A 140 2.96 -10.05 -1.41
C LYS A 140 2.92 -10.26 0.10
N THR A 141 2.88 -9.17 0.87
CA THR A 141 2.87 -9.23 2.34
C THR A 141 1.59 -9.87 2.88
N PHE A 142 0.43 -9.50 2.32
CA PHE A 142 -0.85 -10.13 2.70
C PHE A 142 -0.94 -11.59 2.26
N GLN A 143 -0.41 -11.96 1.10
CA GLN A 143 -0.33 -13.36 0.65
C GLN A 143 0.55 -14.18 1.58
N GLU A 144 1.70 -13.65 2.02
CA GLU A 144 2.56 -14.31 2.99
C GLU A 144 1.85 -14.51 4.33
N LEU A 145 1.11 -13.50 4.82
CA LEU A 145 0.29 -13.60 6.02
C LEU A 145 -0.73 -14.75 5.93
N ILE A 146 -1.54 -14.79 4.89
CA ILE A 146 -2.60 -15.83 4.77
C ILE A 146 -2.02 -17.24 4.54
N THR A 147 -0.85 -17.33 3.91
CA THR A 147 -0.16 -18.61 3.68
C THR A 147 0.43 -19.16 4.96
N ARG A 148 1.10 -18.32 5.75
CA ARG A 148 1.76 -18.76 6.99
C ARG A 148 0.81 -18.87 8.17
N PHE A 149 -0.22 -18.02 8.21
CA PHE A 149 -1.13 -17.90 9.34
C PHE A 149 -2.62 -17.90 8.91
N PRO A 150 -3.09 -18.94 8.22
CA PRO A 150 -4.44 -18.95 7.60
C PRO A 150 -5.57 -18.84 8.60
N ASN A 151 -5.34 -19.25 9.85
CA ASN A 151 -6.34 -19.25 10.92
C ASN A 151 -6.28 -18.00 11.82
N SER A 152 -5.38 -17.05 11.53
CA SER A 152 -5.31 -15.82 12.30
C SER A 152 -6.54 -14.94 12.04
N GLN A 153 -6.93 -14.15 13.04
CA GLN A 153 -8.03 -13.18 12.89
C GLN A 153 -7.75 -12.16 11.77
N TYR A 154 -6.48 -11.88 11.50
CA TYR A 154 -6.03 -10.94 10.47
C TYR A 154 -6.14 -11.51 9.06
N ALA A 155 -6.15 -12.84 8.89
CA ALA A 155 -6.21 -13.48 7.58
C ALA A 155 -7.51 -13.19 6.81
N LYS A 156 -8.62 -12.96 7.52
CA LYS A 156 -9.91 -12.64 6.88
C LYS A 156 -9.88 -11.26 6.21
N ASP A 157 -9.38 -10.25 6.93
CA ASP A 157 -9.28 -8.90 6.39
C ASP A 157 -8.19 -8.82 5.31
N ALA A 158 -7.07 -9.52 5.51
CA ALA A 158 -6.01 -9.61 4.51
C ALA A 158 -6.50 -10.15 3.16
N LYS A 159 -7.44 -11.10 3.13
CA LYS A 159 -8.07 -11.58 1.89
C LYS A 159 -8.83 -10.47 1.16
N ILE A 160 -9.59 -9.66 1.89
CA ILE A 160 -10.31 -8.52 1.31
C ILE A 160 -9.31 -7.49 0.75
N LYS A 161 -8.22 -7.23 1.47
CA LYS A 161 -7.16 -6.34 1.01
C LYS A 161 -6.45 -6.88 -0.25
N ILE A 162 -6.25 -8.19 -0.35
CA ILE A 162 -5.72 -8.86 -1.56
C ILE A 162 -6.64 -8.61 -2.74
N ASP A 163 -7.96 -8.81 -2.60
CA ASP A 163 -8.91 -8.58 -3.68
C ASP A 163 -8.89 -7.12 -4.15
N LEU A 164 -8.81 -6.15 -3.23
CA LEU A 164 -8.68 -4.72 -3.55
C LEU A 164 -7.35 -4.40 -4.25
N THR A 165 -6.24 -5.03 -3.84
CA THR A 165 -4.95 -4.85 -4.52
C THR A 165 -4.94 -5.46 -5.92
N TYR A 166 -5.60 -6.61 -6.12
CA TYR A 166 -5.79 -7.18 -7.46
C TYR A 166 -6.62 -6.26 -8.36
N ASP A 167 -7.71 -5.68 -7.84
CA ASP A 167 -8.52 -4.74 -8.62
C ASP A 167 -7.72 -3.51 -9.03
N HIS A 168 -6.86 -3.00 -8.15
CA HIS A 168 -5.97 -1.87 -8.45
C HIS A 168 -4.92 -2.22 -9.52
N LEU A 169 -4.27 -3.39 -9.44
CA LEU A 169 -3.31 -3.87 -10.45
C LEU A 169 -3.98 -4.13 -11.79
N ALA A 170 -5.19 -4.73 -11.79
CA ALA A 170 -5.99 -4.89 -13.00
C ALA A 170 -6.34 -3.54 -13.64
N GLY A 171 -6.70 -2.55 -12.83
CA GLY A 171 -6.96 -1.18 -13.27
C GLY A 171 -5.78 -0.57 -14.02
N LYS A 172 -4.55 -0.81 -13.55
CA LYS A 172 -3.31 -0.39 -14.24
C LYS A 172 -3.17 -1.01 -15.61
N GLU A 173 -3.35 -2.33 -15.72
CA GLU A 173 -3.28 -3.03 -16.99
C GLU A 173 -4.39 -2.56 -17.96
N MET A 174 -5.59 -2.30 -17.43
CA MET A 174 -6.70 -1.74 -18.19
C MET A 174 -6.38 -0.35 -18.73
N GLU A 175 -5.78 0.52 -17.94
CA GLU A 175 -5.41 1.87 -18.37
C GLU A 175 -4.39 1.82 -19.51
N ILE A 176 -3.34 1.02 -19.36
CA ILE A 176 -2.32 0.82 -20.40
C ILE A 176 -2.96 0.20 -21.66
N GLY A 177 -3.83 -0.79 -21.48
CA GLY A 177 -4.54 -1.44 -22.59
C GLY A 177 -5.42 -0.45 -23.37
N ARG A 178 -6.20 0.37 -22.69
CA ARG A 178 -7.02 1.44 -23.31
C ARG A 178 -6.16 2.48 -24.04
N TYR A 179 -5.01 2.85 -23.48
CA TYR A 179 -4.07 3.74 -24.15
C TYR A 179 -3.59 3.15 -25.47
N TYR A 180 -3.10 1.90 -25.49
CA TYR A 180 -2.66 1.24 -26.71
C TYR A 180 -3.78 1.06 -27.72
N LEU A 181 -4.98 0.71 -27.28
CA LEU A 181 -6.16 0.58 -28.13
C LEU A 181 -6.48 1.90 -28.85
N LYS A 182 -6.45 3.01 -28.12
CA LYS A 182 -6.65 4.36 -28.66
C LYS A 182 -5.59 4.74 -29.69
N GLN A 183 -4.34 4.29 -29.47
CA GLN A 183 -3.23 4.50 -30.41
C GLN A 183 -3.24 3.50 -31.58
N ARG A 184 -4.27 2.63 -31.69
CA ARG A 184 -4.38 1.56 -32.69
C ARG A 184 -3.25 0.52 -32.64
N GLN A 185 -2.56 0.42 -31.51
CA GLN A 185 -1.52 -0.59 -31.26
C GLN A 185 -2.18 -1.85 -30.70
N TYR A 186 -3.00 -2.51 -31.53
CA TYR A 186 -3.93 -3.57 -31.10
C TYR A 186 -3.22 -4.76 -30.45
N LEU A 187 -2.05 -5.19 -30.94
CA LEU A 187 -1.31 -6.31 -30.33
C LEU A 187 -0.83 -5.98 -28.92
N ALA A 188 -0.38 -4.75 -28.69
CA ALA A 188 0.02 -4.31 -27.36
C ALA A 188 -1.20 -4.23 -26.41
N ALA A 189 -2.33 -3.71 -26.90
CA ALA A 189 -3.57 -3.67 -26.15
C ALA A 189 -4.07 -5.08 -25.77
N ILE A 190 -4.06 -6.03 -26.73
CA ILE A 190 -4.44 -7.43 -26.51
C ILE A 190 -3.64 -8.05 -25.37
N ASN A 191 -2.32 -7.86 -25.35
CA ASN A 191 -1.48 -8.41 -24.30
C ASN A 191 -1.89 -7.88 -22.92
N ARG A 192 -2.18 -6.58 -22.81
CA ARG A 192 -2.61 -5.97 -21.54
C ARG A 192 -3.96 -6.50 -21.07
N PHE A 193 -4.96 -6.54 -21.95
CA PHE A 193 -6.28 -7.10 -21.61
C PHE A 193 -6.23 -8.58 -21.26
N LYS A 194 -5.37 -9.36 -21.94
CA LYS A 194 -5.13 -10.75 -21.56
C LYS A 194 -4.53 -10.87 -20.16
N THR A 195 -3.57 -10.03 -19.81
CA THR A 195 -3.01 -10.01 -18.44
C THR A 195 -4.12 -9.87 -17.40
N VAL A 196 -5.13 -9.01 -17.65
CA VAL A 196 -6.28 -8.86 -16.72
C VAL A 196 -7.09 -10.15 -16.63
N ILE A 197 -7.39 -10.78 -17.78
CA ILE A 197 -8.21 -11.98 -17.83
C ILE A 197 -7.49 -13.19 -17.23
N ASP A 198 -6.18 -13.29 -17.41
CA ASP A 198 -5.40 -14.44 -16.98
C ASP A 198 -4.98 -14.35 -15.49
N ASN A 199 -4.64 -13.13 -15.00
CA ASN A 199 -4.05 -12.95 -13.67
C ASN A 199 -5.00 -12.32 -12.64
N TYR A 200 -6.08 -11.64 -13.08
CA TYR A 200 -6.97 -10.87 -12.21
C TYR A 200 -8.44 -11.21 -12.41
N GLN A 201 -8.74 -12.51 -12.48
CA GLN A 201 -10.05 -13.06 -12.88
C GLN A 201 -11.21 -12.67 -11.96
N THR A 202 -10.93 -12.34 -10.71
CA THR A 202 -11.96 -11.98 -9.70
C THR A 202 -12.28 -10.49 -9.67
N THR A 203 -11.57 -9.68 -10.47
CA THR A 203 -11.72 -8.22 -10.43
C THR A 203 -12.89 -7.72 -11.25
N THR A 204 -13.36 -6.51 -10.90
CA THR A 204 -14.44 -5.82 -11.59
C THR A 204 -14.09 -5.42 -13.02
N HIS A 205 -12.82 -5.47 -13.40
CA HIS A 205 -12.29 -5.10 -14.70
C HIS A 205 -12.45 -6.18 -15.80
N VAL A 206 -12.69 -7.43 -15.42
CA VAL A 206 -12.75 -8.55 -16.38
C VAL A 206 -13.79 -8.37 -17.47
N PRO A 207 -15.03 -7.93 -17.21
CA PRO A 207 -16.01 -7.72 -18.27
C PRO A 207 -15.57 -6.67 -19.30
N GLU A 208 -14.99 -5.55 -18.86
CA GLU A 208 -14.44 -4.55 -19.77
C GLU A 208 -13.25 -5.10 -20.55
N ALA A 209 -12.33 -5.84 -19.90
CA ALA A 209 -11.17 -6.42 -20.55
C ALA A 209 -11.57 -7.36 -21.70
N LEU A 210 -12.58 -8.22 -21.48
CA LEU A 210 -13.14 -9.11 -22.52
C LEU A 210 -13.76 -8.32 -23.68
N HIS A 211 -14.49 -7.25 -23.38
CA HIS A 211 -15.06 -6.36 -24.39
C HIS A 211 -13.96 -5.69 -25.23
N ARG A 212 -12.97 -5.08 -24.58
CA ARG A 212 -11.85 -4.40 -25.26
C ARG A 212 -10.99 -5.37 -26.06
N LEU A 213 -10.84 -6.59 -25.58
CA LEU A 213 -10.16 -7.66 -26.31
C LEU A 213 -10.94 -8.04 -27.59
N THR A 214 -12.27 -8.13 -27.49
CA THR A 214 -13.15 -8.36 -28.66
C THR A 214 -12.99 -7.21 -29.68
N GLU A 215 -13.01 -5.95 -29.24
CA GLU A 215 -12.79 -4.77 -30.06
C GLU A 215 -11.44 -4.82 -30.78
N ALA A 216 -10.36 -5.14 -30.06
CA ALA A 216 -9.02 -5.23 -30.62
C ALA A 216 -8.88 -6.34 -31.67
N TYR A 217 -9.48 -7.53 -31.45
CA TYR A 217 -9.47 -8.61 -32.40
C TYR A 217 -10.28 -8.27 -33.67
N LEU A 218 -11.44 -7.61 -33.53
CA LEU A 218 -12.22 -7.15 -34.68
C LEU A 218 -11.42 -6.14 -35.52
N ALA A 219 -10.73 -5.21 -34.86
CA ALA A 219 -9.89 -4.22 -35.57
C ALA A 219 -8.72 -4.86 -36.33
N LEU A 220 -8.22 -6.00 -35.91
CA LEU A 220 -7.22 -6.79 -36.60
C LEU A 220 -7.79 -7.76 -37.64
N GLY A 221 -9.12 -7.89 -37.73
CA GLY A 221 -9.78 -8.85 -38.62
C GLY A 221 -9.74 -10.33 -38.14
N VAL A 222 -9.37 -10.55 -36.87
CA VAL A 222 -9.30 -11.89 -36.26
C VAL A 222 -10.66 -12.26 -35.66
N PHE A 223 -11.63 -12.51 -36.54
CA PHE A 223 -13.03 -12.66 -36.18
C PHE A 223 -13.33 -13.86 -35.27
N ASP A 224 -12.60 -14.97 -35.40
CA ASP A 224 -12.83 -16.14 -34.57
C ASP A 224 -12.47 -15.92 -33.11
N GLU A 225 -11.34 -15.23 -32.84
CA GLU A 225 -10.96 -14.88 -31.48
C GLU A 225 -11.88 -13.82 -30.89
N ALA A 226 -12.36 -12.87 -31.72
CA ALA A 226 -13.35 -11.89 -31.28
C ALA A 226 -14.66 -12.57 -30.85
N ARG A 227 -15.14 -13.54 -31.60
CA ARG A 227 -16.37 -14.34 -31.27
C ARG A 227 -16.16 -15.13 -29.97
N LYS A 228 -15.01 -15.82 -29.82
CA LYS A 228 -14.70 -16.58 -28.60
C LYS A 228 -14.72 -15.66 -27.37
N THR A 229 -14.04 -14.53 -27.45
CA THR A 229 -13.94 -13.59 -26.33
C THR A 229 -15.32 -13.04 -25.94
N ALA A 230 -16.13 -12.64 -26.93
CA ALA A 230 -17.50 -12.19 -26.67
C ALA A 230 -18.40 -13.30 -26.12
N SER A 231 -18.19 -14.56 -26.53
CA SER A 231 -18.93 -15.71 -26.00
C SER A 231 -18.58 -15.96 -24.54
N VAL A 232 -17.29 -15.84 -24.16
CA VAL A 232 -16.84 -15.91 -22.76
C VAL A 232 -17.48 -14.80 -21.93
N LEU A 233 -17.51 -13.57 -22.47
CA LEU A 233 -18.16 -12.41 -21.82
C LEU A 233 -19.66 -12.69 -21.62
N GLY A 234 -20.37 -13.15 -22.64
CA GLY A 234 -21.81 -13.42 -22.55
C GLY A 234 -22.16 -14.59 -21.61
N TYR A 235 -21.30 -15.60 -21.53
CA TYR A 235 -21.49 -16.73 -20.63
C TYR A 235 -21.32 -16.35 -19.16
N ASN A 236 -20.22 -15.61 -18.83
CA ASN A 236 -19.89 -15.29 -17.44
C ASN A 236 -20.58 -14.01 -16.94
N PHE A 237 -20.87 -13.06 -17.83
CA PHE A 237 -21.40 -11.74 -17.49
C PHE A 237 -22.58 -11.34 -18.41
N PRO A 238 -23.66 -12.13 -18.44
CA PRO A 238 -24.78 -11.94 -19.39
C PRO A 238 -25.52 -10.62 -19.20
N ASP A 239 -25.51 -10.05 -17.99
CA ASP A 239 -26.18 -8.79 -17.64
C ASP A 239 -25.28 -7.56 -17.82
N SER A 240 -24.02 -7.74 -18.26
CA SER A 240 -23.05 -6.67 -18.44
C SER A 240 -23.38 -5.81 -19.67
N GLU A 241 -23.25 -4.49 -19.54
CA GLU A 241 -23.32 -3.57 -20.68
C GLU A 241 -22.24 -3.87 -21.72
N TRP A 242 -21.07 -4.30 -21.27
CA TRP A 242 -19.96 -4.70 -22.13
C TRP A 242 -20.32 -5.87 -23.05
N TYR A 243 -21.14 -6.82 -22.56
CA TYR A 243 -21.64 -7.92 -23.41
C TYR A 243 -22.55 -7.42 -24.51
N VAL A 244 -23.51 -6.55 -24.16
CA VAL A 244 -24.44 -5.95 -25.13
C VAL A 244 -23.69 -5.24 -26.24
N ASP A 245 -22.66 -4.48 -25.90
CA ASP A 245 -21.89 -3.71 -26.87
C ASP A 245 -20.99 -4.64 -27.74
N SER A 246 -20.38 -5.67 -27.15
CA SER A 246 -19.63 -6.69 -27.90
C SER A 246 -20.50 -7.43 -28.90
N TYR A 247 -21.74 -7.78 -28.50
CA TYR A 247 -22.69 -8.47 -29.36
C TYR A 247 -23.12 -7.60 -30.56
N LYS A 248 -23.36 -6.30 -30.33
CA LYS A 248 -23.64 -5.34 -31.40
C LYS A 248 -22.48 -5.23 -32.39
N MET A 249 -21.25 -5.14 -31.91
CA MET A 249 -20.05 -5.06 -32.76
C MET A 249 -19.87 -6.28 -33.65
N LEU A 250 -20.29 -7.47 -33.20
CA LEU A 250 -20.25 -8.70 -33.99
C LEU A 250 -21.38 -8.80 -35.02
N GLY A 251 -22.19 -7.76 -35.21
CA GLY A 251 -23.32 -7.73 -36.16
C GLY A 251 -24.60 -8.40 -35.65
N GLY A 252 -24.72 -8.57 -34.33
CA GLY A 252 -25.94 -9.07 -33.69
C GLY A 252 -27.10 -8.06 -33.81
N LYS A 253 -28.35 -8.56 -33.91
CA LYS A 253 -29.56 -7.74 -33.83
C LYS A 253 -29.67 -7.14 -32.42
N GLU A 254 -30.35 -5.98 -32.26
CA GLU A 254 -30.53 -5.33 -30.97
C GLU A 254 -30.90 -6.31 -29.86
N PHE A 255 -30.02 -6.37 -28.86
CA PHE A 255 -30.27 -7.16 -27.66
C PHE A 255 -31.27 -6.41 -26.77
N LYS A 256 -32.51 -6.86 -26.71
CA LYS A 256 -33.48 -6.35 -25.74
C LYS A 256 -33.05 -6.81 -24.36
N ARG A 257 -32.45 -5.88 -23.58
CA ARG A 257 -32.16 -6.10 -22.17
C ARG A 257 -33.43 -6.59 -21.48
N LYS A 258 -33.41 -7.77 -20.85
CA LYS A 258 -34.45 -8.14 -19.88
C LYS A 258 -34.43 -7.07 -18.82
N SER A 259 -35.51 -6.26 -18.72
CA SER A 259 -35.65 -5.25 -17.68
C SER A 259 -35.31 -5.91 -16.34
N LYS A 260 -34.44 -5.29 -15.54
CA LYS A 260 -34.25 -5.72 -14.13
C LYS A 260 -35.63 -5.97 -13.57
N LYS A 261 -35.94 -7.19 -13.13
CA LYS A 261 -37.17 -7.46 -12.36
C LYS A 261 -37.21 -6.40 -11.27
N GLU A 262 -38.30 -5.62 -11.24
CA GLU A 262 -38.47 -4.64 -10.16
C GLU A 262 -38.26 -5.34 -8.82
N PRO A 263 -37.55 -4.72 -7.88
CA PRO A 263 -37.30 -5.35 -6.59
C PRO A 263 -38.65 -5.72 -5.97
N TRP A 264 -38.76 -6.95 -5.47
CA TRP A 264 -39.97 -7.53 -4.89
C TRP A 264 -40.64 -6.66 -3.82
N TYR A 265 -39.95 -5.73 -3.20
CA TYR A 265 -40.46 -4.79 -2.19
C TYR A 265 -41.26 -3.60 -2.78
N LYS A 266 -41.36 -3.45 -4.11
CA LYS A 266 -42.19 -2.42 -4.76
C LYS A 266 -43.61 -2.91 -5.08
N VAL A 267 -43.97 -4.12 -4.64
CA VAL A 267 -45.29 -4.72 -4.93
C VAL A 267 -46.28 -4.54 -3.77
N TRP A 268 -45.96 -3.66 -2.81
CA TRP A 268 -46.87 -3.30 -1.70
C TRP A 268 -47.15 -1.80 -1.70
#